data_6edf07e7dd47ff50bd5000eab14b665d
#
_entry.id   6edf07e7dd47ff50bd5000eab14b665d
#
_cell.length_a   1.000
_cell.length_b   1.000
_cell.length_c   1.000
_cell.angle_alpha   90.00
_cell.angle_beta   90.00
_cell.angle_gamma   90.00
#
_symmetry.space_group_name_H-M   'P 1'
#
loop_
_entity.id
_entity.type
_entity.pdbx_description
1 polymer ?
#
loop_
_entity_poly.entity_id
_entity_poly.type
_entity_poly.pdbx_seq_one_letter_code
_entity_poly.pdbx_strand_id
1 'polypeptide(L)'
;RQRQMCIRDRIIAVVAAGGIAVPLSVHASAGELSHCLSVAGVRRLLLPSEMRSEGLDAVCEALGVEQLAVEDLPEPVPHALPLAGEQGALIVFTSGTTGKPKGVVHTVASISAMVTSLIEAWGWEATDVIPLFLPLHHVHGIVNILLCALWRGATVDLYARFDVEQVCQKVADDRYSVFMAVPTIYVKLMAYLKTLDDATRDQVTEGFANMRLNVSGSAACPVPL
;
A
#
# COMPACT_ATOMS: atom_id res chain seq x y z
N ARG A 1 5.17 -12.85 0.40
CA ARG A 1 3.91 -12.73 1.16
C ARG A 1 4.14 -12.18 2.58
N GLN A 2 5.01 -12.77 3.39
CA GLN A 2 5.25 -12.33 4.79
C GLN A 2 5.60 -10.84 4.94
N ARG A 3 6.44 -10.26 4.06
CA ARG A 3 6.88 -8.86 4.20
C ARG A 3 5.74 -7.82 4.12
N GLN A 4 4.83 -7.93 3.17
CA GLN A 4 3.71 -6.99 3.08
C GLN A 4 2.67 -7.19 4.20
N MET A 5 2.48 -8.43 4.63
CA MET A 5 1.65 -8.73 5.80
C MET A 5 2.20 -8.04 7.06
N CYS A 6 3.52 -8.16 7.31
CA CYS A 6 4.14 -7.49 8.46
C CYS A 6 4.01 -5.97 8.41
N ILE A 7 4.25 -5.34 7.25
CA ILE A 7 4.12 -3.87 7.09
C ILE A 7 2.68 -3.42 7.35
N ARG A 8 1.69 -4.09 6.76
CA ARG A 8 0.28 -3.81 6.96
C ARG A 8 -0.10 -3.87 8.45
N ASP A 9 0.22 -4.97 9.10
CA ASP A 9 -0.15 -5.20 10.50
C ASP A 9 0.51 -4.18 11.42
N ARG A 10 1.78 -3.79 11.14
CA ARG A 10 2.49 -2.78 11.94
C ARG A 10 1.94 -1.37 11.73
N ILE A 11 1.54 -0.99 10.51
CA ILE A 11 0.87 0.29 10.28
C ILE A 11 -0.42 0.36 11.12
N ILE A 12 -1.25 -0.66 11.07
CA ILE A 12 -2.50 -0.72 11.83
C ILE A 12 -2.21 -0.70 13.34
N ALA A 13 -1.24 -1.50 13.80
CA ALA A 13 -0.87 -1.55 15.21
C ALA A 13 -0.35 -0.21 15.75
N VAL A 14 0.49 0.51 14.98
CA VAL A 14 0.98 1.84 15.37
C VAL A 14 -0.19 2.81 15.54
N VAL A 15 -1.13 2.84 14.60
CA VAL A 15 -2.31 3.71 14.67
C VAL A 15 -3.21 3.31 15.84
N ALA A 16 -3.47 2.01 16.02
CA ALA A 16 -4.27 1.50 17.13
C ALA A 16 -3.65 1.79 18.50
N ALA A 17 -2.34 1.88 18.60
CA ALA A 17 -1.61 2.29 19.80
C ALA A 17 -1.55 3.82 20.01
N GLY A 18 -2.24 4.60 19.18
CA GLY A 18 -2.25 6.06 19.27
C GLY A 18 -1.04 6.74 18.62
N GLY A 19 -0.22 6.01 17.87
CA GLY A 19 0.91 6.53 17.13
C GLY A 19 0.55 7.01 15.72
N ILE A 20 1.51 7.69 15.09
CA ILE A 20 1.42 8.09 13.68
C ILE A 20 2.33 7.17 12.86
N ALA A 21 1.77 6.42 11.94
CA ALA A 21 2.55 5.57 11.04
C ALA A 21 3.13 6.40 9.88
N VAL A 22 4.39 6.16 9.55
CA VAL A 22 5.12 6.84 8.46
C VAL A 22 5.68 5.77 7.51
N PRO A 23 4.88 5.24 6.59
CA PRO A 23 5.38 4.25 5.65
C PRO A 23 6.32 4.89 4.64
N LEU A 24 7.51 4.30 4.49
CA LEU A 24 8.57 4.78 3.62
C LEU A 24 8.92 3.74 2.53
N SER A 25 9.46 4.22 1.43
CA SER A 25 9.94 3.34 0.36
C SER A 25 11.17 2.54 0.81
N VAL A 26 11.16 1.24 0.56
CA VAL A 26 12.33 0.36 0.78
C VAL A 26 13.48 0.67 -0.20
N HIS A 27 13.21 1.45 -1.24
CA HIS A 27 14.17 1.88 -2.25
C HIS A 27 14.62 3.33 -2.08
N ALA A 28 14.20 4.00 -0.98
CA ALA A 28 14.60 5.38 -0.72
C ALA A 28 16.11 5.46 -0.50
N SER A 29 16.76 6.48 -1.06
CA SER A 29 18.16 6.76 -0.82
C SER A 29 18.39 7.18 0.65
N ALA A 30 19.63 7.06 1.14
CA ALA A 30 19.98 7.50 2.50
C ALA A 30 19.61 8.97 2.74
N GLY A 31 19.78 9.84 1.74
CA GLY A 31 19.41 11.24 1.82
C GLY A 31 17.91 11.47 1.91
N GLU A 32 17.09 10.72 1.15
CA GLU A 32 15.63 10.75 1.24
C GLU A 32 15.13 10.22 2.58
N LEU A 33 15.70 9.11 3.07
CA LEU A 33 15.37 8.56 4.39
C LEU A 33 15.68 9.56 5.49
N SER A 34 16.90 10.13 5.50
CA SER A 34 17.30 11.15 6.46
C SER A 34 16.32 12.33 6.46
N HIS A 35 15.94 12.83 5.27
CA HIS A 35 14.98 13.91 5.14
C HIS A 35 13.60 13.52 5.69
N CYS A 36 13.05 12.37 5.27
CA CYS A 36 11.73 11.93 5.68
C CYS A 36 11.65 11.66 7.18
N LEU A 37 12.65 10.98 7.76
CA LEU A 37 12.71 10.68 9.18
C LEU A 37 12.78 11.96 10.01
N SER A 38 13.63 12.92 9.60
CA SER A 38 13.79 14.21 10.28
C SER A 38 12.53 15.07 10.21
N VAL A 39 11.94 15.24 9.02
CA VAL A 39 10.74 16.09 8.82
C VAL A 39 9.52 15.52 9.53
N ALA A 40 9.35 14.20 9.55
CA ALA A 40 8.26 13.55 10.27
C ALA A 40 8.50 13.39 11.76
N GLY A 41 9.68 13.73 12.27
CA GLY A 41 10.05 13.57 13.69
C GLY A 41 9.98 12.11 14.15
N VAL A 42 10.42 11.19 13.28
CA VAL A 42 10.37 9.75 13.55
C VAL A 42 11.31 9.41 14.72
N ARG A 43 10.80 8.67 15.69
CA ARG A 43 11.58 8.20 16.84
C ARG A 43 11.97 6.73 16.73
N ARG A 44 11.17 5.93 16.05
CA ARG A 44 11.36 4.49 15.89
C ARG A 44 11.19 4.08 14.46
N LEU A 45 12.14 3.35 13.93
CA LEU A 45 12.10 2.77 12.59
C LEU A 45 11.92 1.25 12.70
N LEU A 46 10.78 0.75 12.20
CA LEU A 46 10.49 -0.67 12.13
C LEU A 46 10.91 -1.21 10.76
N LEU A 47 11.75 -2.21 10.74
CA LEU A 47 12.24 -2.82 9.50
C LEU A 47 12.58 -4.30 9.72
N PRO A 48 12.51 -5.14 8.68
CA PRO A 48 13.08 -6.49 8.72
C PRO A 48 14.58 -6.45 8.96
N SER A 49 15.12 -7.38 9.74
CA SER A 49 16.55 -7.42 10.09
C SER A 49 17.47 -7.45 8.85
N GLU A 50 17.05 -8.12 7.78
CA GLU A 50 17.79 -8.18 6.52
C GLU A 50 17.87 -6.86 5.75
N MET A 51 17.12 -5.85 6.16
CA MET A 51 17.14 -4.50 5.56
C MET A 51 18.08 -3.54 6.27
N ARG A 52 18.70 -3.95 7.37
CA ARG A 52 19.75 -3.16 8.04
C ARG A 52 20.97 -3.02 7.14
N SER A 53 21.57 -1.83 7.18
CA SER A 53 22.78 -1.52 6.43
C SER A 53 23.57 -0.41 7.13
N GLU A 54 24.87 -0.35 6.94
CA GLU A 54 25.72 0.69 7.52
C GLU A 54 25.23 2.10 7.20
N GLY A 55 24.75 2.33 5.98
CA GLY A 55 24.22 3.63 5.57
C GLY A 55 22.92 4.00 6.29
N LEU A 56 22.04 3.03 6.56
CA LEU A 56 20.82 3.23 7.34
C LEU A 56 21.15 3.44 8.82
N ASP A 57 22.09 2.67 9.36
CA ASP A 57 22.53 2.76 10.75
C ASP A 57 23.11 4.16 11.03
N ALA A 58 23.96 4.68 10.13
CA ALA A 58 24.50 6.03 10.23
C ALA A 58 23.42 7.13 10.20
N VAL A 59 22.39 6.99 9.36
CA VAL A 59 21.25 7.93 9.32
C VAL A 59 20.46 7.88 10.62
N CYS A 60 20.18 6.70 11.14
CA CYS A 60 19.41 6.54 12.37
C CYS A 60 20.18 7.07 13.58
N GLU A 61 21.47 6.79 13.67
CA GLU A 61 22.36 7.30 14.73
C GLU A 61 22.40 8.84 14.71
N ALA A 62 22.62 9.44 13.54
CA ALA A 62 22.68 10.90 13.39
C ALA A 62 21.37 11.60 13.79
N LEU A 63 20.22 10.94 13.65
CA LEU A 63 18.91 11.48 13.97
C LEU A 63 18.37 11.01 15.34
N GLY A 64 19.07 10.14 16.05
CA GLY A 64 18.59 9.55 17.31
C GLY A 64 17.35 8.65 17.12
N VAL A 65 17.24 7.96 15.98
CA VAL A 65 16.13 7.08 15.65
C VAL A 65 16.46 5.65 16.10
N GLU A 66 15.63 5.10 16.98
CA GLU A 66 15.72 3.70 17.42
C GLU A 66 15.29 2.75 16.29
N GLN A 67 16.13 1.77 15.96
CA GLN A 67 15.80 0.72 15.00
C GLN A 67 15.25 -0.52 15.70
N LEU A 68 14.07 -0.96 15.33
CA LEU A 68 13.40 -2.16 15.85
C LEU A 68 13.24 -3.18 14.72
N ALA A 69 13.75 -4.38 14.93
CA ALA A 69 13.51 -5.47 14.00
C ALA A 69 12.05 -5.94 14.10
N VAL A 70 11.39 -6.10 12.98
CA VAL A 70 9.97 -6.53 12.93
C VAL A 70 9.80 -7.91 13.57
N GLU A 71 10.81 -8.77 13.44
CA GLU A 71 10.83 -10.14 13.96
C GLU A 71 10.89 -10.18 15.50
N ASP A 72 11.46 -9.15 16.12
CA ASP A 72 11.63 -9.07 17.56
C ASP A 72 10.42 -8.44 18.28
N LEU A 73 9.44 -7.95 17.52
CA LEU A 73 8.25 -7.36 18.10
C LEU A 73 7.28 -8.45 18.57
N PRO A 74 6.64 -8.25 19.75
CA PRO A 74 5.63 -9.18 20.23
C PRO A 74 4.46 -9.27 19.25
N GLU A 75 3.75 -10.40 19.28
CA GLU A 75 2.49 -10.55 18.56
C GLU A 75 1.53 -9.43 18.93
N PRO A 76 0.80 -8.87 17.95
CA PRO A 76 -0.16 -7.80 18.21
C PRO A 76 -1.25 -8.30 19.18
N VAL A 77 -1.32 -7.69 20.35
CA VAL A 77 -2.47 -7.91 21.24
C VAL A 77 -3.62 -7.02 20.73
N PRO A 78 -4.82 -7.57 20.50
CA PRO A 78 -5.97 -6.77 20.12
C PRO A 78 -6.33 -5.78 21.23
N HIS A 79 -5.81 -4.58 21.15
CA HIS A 79 -6.11 -3.51 22.08
C HIS A 79 -6.52 -2.29 21.25
N ALA A 80 -7.84 -2.14 21.07
CA ALA A 80 -8.36 -0.94 20.41
C ALA A 80 -8.44 0.17 21.46
N LEU A 81 -7.53 1.15 21.36
CA LEU A 81 -7.72 2.43 22.04
C LEU A 81 -8.79 3.23 21.28
N PRO A 82 -9.67 3.97 21.98
CA PRO A 82 -10.58 4.88 21.32
C PRO A 82 -9.73 5.96 20.61
N LEU A 83 -9.78 5.98 19.27
CA LEU A 83 -9.06 6.95 18.47
C LEU A 83 -9.84 8.26 18.40
N ALA A 84 -9.21 9.37 18.78
CA ALA A 84 -9.79 10.70 18.59
C ALA A 84 -9.73 11.11 17.11
N GLY A 85 -10.80 11.72 16.59
CA GLY A 85 -10.87 12.09 15.17
C GLY A 85 -9.71 12.96 14.71
N GLU A 86 -9.32 13.94 15.53
CA GLU A 86 -8.23 14.89 15.22
C GLU A 86 -6.82 14.29 15.44
N GLN A 87 -6.71 13.08 15.97
CA GLN A 87 -5.44 12.42 16.16
C GLN A 87 -4.79 12.11 14.81
N GLY A 88 -3.52 12.47 14.64
CA GLY A 88 -2.71 12.05 13.50
C GLY A 88 -2.57 10.53 13.48
N ALA A 89 -2.75 9.93 12.31
CA ALA A 89 -2.69 8.47 12.13
C ALA A 89 -1.65 8.05 11.10
N LEU A 90 -1.48 8.85 10.04
CA LEU A 90 -0.62 8.48 8.92
C LEU A 90 0.09 9.72 8.38
N ILE A 91 1.39 9.58 8.05
CA ILE A 91 2.10 10.57 7.24
C ILE A 91 2.52 9.89 5.94
N VAL A 92 2.04 10.43 4.82
CA VAL A 92 2.43 9.97 3.48
C VAL A 92 3.25 11.06 2.80
N PHE A 93 4.43 10.70 2.30
CA PHE A 93 5.29 11.62 1.59
C PHE A 93 4.90 11.74 0.11
N THR A 94 4.89 12.97 -0.40
CA THR A 94 4.69 13.30 -1.81
C THR A 94 5.99 13.81 -2.40
N SER A 95 6.19 13.69 -3.71
CA SER A 95 7.41 14.12 -4.42
C SER A 95 7.71 15.62 -4.33
N GLY A 96 6.76 16.43 -3.85
CA GLY A 96 6.94 17.87 -3.68
C GLY A 96 7.34 18.62 -4.96
N THR A 97 6.81 19.80 -5.18
CA THR A 97 7.16 20.65 -6.35
C THR A 97 8.57 21.26 -6.25
N THR A 98 9.20 21.21 -5.08
CA THR A 98 10.50 21.82 -4.77
C THR A 98 11.66 20.82 -4.71
N GLY A 99 11.44 19.57 -5.16
CA GLY A 99 12.47 18.53 -5.23
C GLY A 99 12.70 17.75 -3.92
N LYS A 100 12.18 18.21 -2.77
CA LYS A 100 12.23 17.45 -1.50
C LYS A 100 10.84 16.91 -1.16
N PRO A 101 10.72 15.64 -0.72
CA PRO A 101 9.46 15.07 -0.28
C PRO A 101 8.81 15.89 0.84
N LYS A 102 7.47 16.05 0.76
CA LYS A 102 6.65 16.71 1.79
C LYS A 102 5.78 15.68 2.48
N GLY A 103 5.83 15.63 3.81
CA GLY A 103 4.97 14.76 4.62
C GLY A 103 3.58 15.37 4.77
N VAL A 104 2.56 14.66 4.30
CA VAL A 104 1.15 15.03 4.49
C VAL A 104 0.60 14.24 5.67
N VAL A 105 0.17 14.95 6.71
CA VAL A 105 -0.45 14.34 7.90
C VAL A 105 -1.91 14.07 7.63
N HIS A 106 -2.29 12.82 7.78
CA HIS A 106 -3.68 12.38 7.75
C HIS A 106 -4.14 12.05 9.18
N THR A 107 -5.25 12.66 9.61
CA THR A 107 -5.89 12.35 10.88
C THR A 107 -6.80 11.13 10.75
N VAL A 108 -7.21 10.56 11.87
CA VAL A 108 -8.21 9.47 11.91
C VAL A 108 -9.50 9.93 11.20
N ALA A 109 -9.96 11.16 11.45
CA ALA A 109 -11.16 11.72 10.82
C ALA A 109 -11.00 11.84 9.31
N SER A 110 -9.85 12.36 8.82
CA SER A 110 -9.62 12.52 7.38
C SER A 110 -9.52 11.18 6.64
N ILE A 111 -8.89 10.16 7.25
CA ILE A 111 -8.84 8.81 6.70
C ILE A 111 -10.24 8.19 6.68
N SER A 112 -10.98 8.28 7.79
CA SER A 112 -12.35 7.75 7.87
C SER A 112 -13.28 8.38 6.84
N ALA A 113 -13.23 9.70 6.66
CA ALA A 113 -14.03 10.40 5.66
C ALA A 113 -13.66 9.95 4.24
N MET A 114 -12.35 9.84 3.93
CA MET A 114 -11.89 9.40 2.61
C MET A 114 -12.30 7.95 2.35
N VAL A 115 -12.08 7.03 3.29
CA VAL A 115 -12.45 5.62 3.15
C VAL A 115 -13.96 5.46 2.96
N THR A 116 -14.78 6.16 3.76
CA THR A 116 -16.24 6.11 3.64
C THR A 116 -16.71 6.59 2.28
N SER A 117 -16.19 7.73 1.81
CA SER A 117 -16.53 8.27 0.48
C SER A 117 -16.11 7.34 -0.66
N LEU A 118 -14.94 6.69 -0.55
CA LEU A 118 -14.47 5.75 -1.57
C LEU A 118 -15.26 4.43 -1.57
N ILE A 119 -15.65 3.96 -0.38
CA ILE A 119 -16.51 2.77 -0.25
C ILE A 119 -17.85 3.03 -0.94
N GLU A 120 -18.45 4.17 -0.71
CA GLU A 120 -19.70 4.57 -1.34
C GLU A 120 -19.55 4.75 -2.85
N ALA A 121 -18.56 5.53 -3.29
CA ALA A 121 -18.34 5.85 -4.70
C ALA A 121 -18.02 4.63 -5.56
N TRP A 122 -17.30 3.65 -5.03
CA TRP A 122 -16.89 2.44 -5.74
C TRP A 122 -17.76 1.22 -5.41
N GLY A 123 -18.77 1.40 -4.55
CA GLY A 123 -19.71 0.35 -4.16
C GLY A 123 -19.03 -0.88 -3.57
N TRP A 124 -18.04 -0.68 -2.66
CA TRP A 124 -17.33 -1.82 -2.05
C TRP A 124 -18.28 -2.76 -1.31
N GLU A 125 -18.08 -4.05 -1.49
CA GLU A 125 -18.84 -5.13 -0.86
C GLU A 125 -17.94 -6.04 -0.02
N ALA A 126 -18.51 -6.69 1.01
CA ALA A 126 -17.77 -7.62 1.85
C ALA A 126 -17.31 -8.89 1.10
N THR A 127 -17.98 -9.19 0.00
CA THR A 127 -17.66 -10.32 -0.91
C THR A 127 -16.53 -10.00 -1.88
N ASP A 128 -16.09 -8.73 -1.95
CA ASP A 128 -15.02 -8.35 -2.88
C ASP A 128 -13.70 -9.03 -2.56
N VAL A 129 -12.97 -9.32 -3.64
CA VAL A 129 -11.60 -9.82 -3.58
C VAL A 129 -10.74 -8.94 -4.48
N ILE A 130 -9.68 -8.36 -3.92
CA ILE A 130 -8.77 -7.47 -4.62
C ILE A 130 -7.31 -7.88 -4.45
N PRO A 131 -6.48 -7.90 -5.52
CA PRO A 131 -5.03 -8.05 -5.38
C PRO A 131 -4.39 -6.76 -4.88
N LEU A 132 -3.46 -6.84 -3.93
CA LEU A 132 -2.68 -5.71 -3.46
C LEU A 132 -1.19 -5.97 -3.70
N PHE A 133 -0.66 -5.33 -4.72
CA PHE A 133 0.76 -5.28 -5.10
C PHE A 133 1.29 -3.84 -5.13
N LEU A 134 0.43 -2.84 -4.95
CA LEU A 134 0.83 -1.45 -4.89
C LEU A 134 1.54 -1.14 -3.57
N PRO A 135 2.54 -0.24 -3.60
CA PRO A 135 3.29 0.11 -2.41
C PRO A 135 2.42 0.76 -1.33
N LEU A 136 2.59 0.33 -0.06
CA LEU A 136 1.84 0.86 1.08
C LEU A 136 2.33 2.22 1.58
N HIS A 137 3.38 2.78 0.99
CA HIS A 137 3.81 4.16 1.25
C HIS A 137 3.13 5.19 0.32
N HIS A 138 2.16 4.75 -0.49
CA HIS A 138 1.32 5.61 -1.31
C HIS A 138 -0.15 5.44 -0.96
N VAL A 139 -0.91 6.55 -1.01
CA VAL A 139 -2.36 6.59 -0.71
C VAL A 139 -3.14 5.53 -1.49
N HIS A 140 -2.79 5.30 -2.77
CA HIS A 140 -3.47 4.31 -3.61
C HIS A 140 -3.41 2.91 -3.01
N GLY A 141 -2.23 2.45 -2.58
CA GLY A 141 -2.09 1.13 -1.97
C GLY A 141 -2.68 1.04 -0.56
N ILE A 142 -2.37 2.04 0.29
CA ILE A 142 -2.75 1.96 1.70
C ILE A 142 -4.21 2.35 1.94
N VAL A 143 -4.71 3.44 1.35
CA VAL A 143 -6.07 3.92 1.62
C VAL A 143 -7.07 3.32 0.66
N ASN A 144 -6.84 3.49 -0.66
CA ASN A 144 -7.83 3.13 -1.66
C ASN A 144 -8.06 1.62 -1.74
N ILE A 145 -7.01 0.81 -1.52
CA ILE A 145 -7.13 -0.65 -1.55
C ILE A 145 -7.23 -1.21 -0.14
N LEU A 146 -6.16 -1.10 0.67
CA LEU A 146 -6.06 -1.82 1.92
C LEU A 146 -7.14 -1.39 2.92
N LEU A 147 -7.21 -0.08 3.22
CA LEU A 147 -8.16 0.40 4.23
C LEU A 147 -9.61 0.31 3.77
N CYS A 148 -9.92 0.59 2.49
CA CYS A 148 -11.28 0.41 1.97
C CYS A 148 -11.73 -1.05 2.05
N ALA A 149 -10.89 -2.00 1.63
CA ALA A 149 -11.20 -3.41 1.70
C ALA A 149 -11.41 -3.89 3.16
N LEU A 150 -10.48 -3.56 4.07
CA LEU A 150 -10.61 -3.95 5.47
C LEU A 150 -11.82 -3.31 6.15
N TRP A 151 -12.12 -2.05 5.88
CA TRP A 151 -13.29 -1.34 6.43
C TRP A 151 -14.59 -1.98 6.01
N ARG A 152 -14.65 -2.47 4.79
CA ARG A 152 -15.84 -3.15 4.24
C ARG A 152 -15.92 -4.62 4.60
N GLY A 153 -14.82 -5.23 5.07
CA GLY A 153 -14.73 -6.66 5.33
C GLY A 153 -14.41 -7.50 4.07
N ALA A 154 -13.89 -6.86 3.03
CA ALA A 154 -13.47 -7.51 1.79
C ALA A 154 -12.14 -8.27 1.94
N THR A 155 -11.84 -9.15 1.01
CA THR A 155 -10.61 -9.94 0.99
C THR A 155 -9.52 -9.24 0.20
N VAL A 156 -8.32 -9.10 0.81
CA VAL A 156 -7.13 -8.58 0.15
C VAL A 156 -6.13 -9.71 -0.10
N ASP A 157 -5.83 -9.98 -1.38
CA ASP A 157 -4.80 -10.94 -1.77
C ASP A 157 -3.46 -10.21 -1.92
N LEU A 158 -2.55 -10.42 -0.96
CA LEU A 158 -1.29 -9.68 -0.83
C LEU A 158 -0.19 -10.27 -1.70
N TYR A 159 0.46 -9.42 -2.48
CA TYR A 159 1.64 -9.73 -3.27
C TYR A 159 2.86 -9.00 -2.73
N ALA A 160 4.01 -9.66 -2.68
CA ALA A 160 5.28 -9.01 -2.32
C ALA A 160 5.70 -7.98 -3.36
N ARG A 161 5.36 -8.22 -4.63
CA ARG A 161 5.57 -7.34 -5.79
C ARG A 161 4.56 -7.70 -6.87
N PHE A 162 4.37 -6.81 -7.84
CA PHE A 162 3.56 -7.14 -9.00
C PHE A 162 4.22 -8.26 -9.81
N ASP A 163 3.48 -9.33 -10.00
CA ASP A 163 3.84 -10.49 -10.79
C ASP A 163 2.74 -10.69 -11.83
N VAL A 164 3.05 -10.38 -13.10
CA VAL A 164 2.05 -10.35 -14.17
C VAL A 164 1.45 -11.72 -14.43
N GLU A 165 2.28 -12.76 -14.39
CA GLU A 165 1.85 -14.14 -14.66
C GLU A 165 0.90 -14.65 -13.57
N GLN A 166 1.28 -14.52 -12.30
CA GLN A 166 0.43 -14.92 -11.18
C GLN A 166 -0.89 -14.13 -11.13
N VAL A 167 -0.85 -12.83 -11.44
CA VAL A 167 -2.07 -12.02 -11.49
C VAL A 167 -2.99 -12.48 -12.61
N CYS A 168 -2.47 -12.66 -13.84
CA CYS A 168 -3.27 -13.10 -14.98
C CYS A 168 -3.86 -14.50 -14.75
N GLN A 169 -3.10 -15.43 -14.15
CA GLN A 169 -3.63 -16.75 -13.81
C GLN A 169 -4.86 -16.65 -12.89
N LYS A 170 -4.77 -15.86 -11.82
CA LYS A 170 -5.87 -15.70 -10.88
C LYS A 170 -7.06 -14.90 -11.48
N VAL A 171 -6.78 -14.02 -12.43
CA VAL A 171 -7.83 -13.32 -13.20
C VAL A 171 -8.57 -14.30 -14.07
N ALA A 172 -7.87 -15.19 -14.80
CA ALA A 172 -8.48 -16.25 -15.60
C ALA A 172 -9.32 -17.21 -14.77
N ASP A 173 -8.98 -17.38 -13.48
CA ASP A 173 -9.74 -18.19 -12.51
C ASP A 173 -10.89 -17.42 -11.84
N ASP A 174 -11.28 -16.24 -12.34
CA ASP A 174 -12.32 -15.34 -11.76
C ASP A 174 -12.12 -15.05 -10.27
N ARG A 175 -10.85 -15.00 -9.83
CA ARG A 175 -10.53 -14.83 -8.40
C ARG A 175 -10.84 -13.44 -7.86
N TYR A 176 -10.81 -12.41 -8.70
CA TYR A 176 -10.95 -11.02 -8.31
C TYR A 176 -12.23 -10.39 -8.81
N SER A 177 -12.90 -9.63 -7.96
CA SER A 177 -14.05 -8.80 -8.31
C SER A 177 -13.68 -7.33 -8.55
N VAL A 178 -12.53 -6.90 -8.00
CA VAL A 178 -12.01 -5.53 -8.10
C VAL A 178 -10.55 -5.56 -8.46
N PHE A 179 -10.13 -4.66 -9.37
CA PHE A 179 -8.74 -4.49 -9.73
C PHE A 179 -8.36 -2.99 -9.77
N MET A 180 -7.34 -2.62 -9.01
CA MET A 180 -6.88 -1.23 -8.97
C MET A 180 -5.37 -1.18 -9.21
N ALA A 181 -4.97 -0.40 -10.21
CA ALA A 181 -3.57 -0.28 -10.58
C ALA A 181 -3.22 1.11 -11.13
N VAL A 182 -1.94 1.34 -11.32
CA VAL A 182 -1.41 2.51 -12.04
C VAL A 182 -1.26 2.17 -13.53
N PRO A 183 -1.27 3.17 -14.45
CA PRO A 183 -1.21 2.91 -15.89
C PRO A 183 -0.05 2.01 -16.32
N THR A 184 1.11 2.13 -15.69
CA THR A 184 2.28 1.28 -16.00
C THR A 184 2.05 -0.21 -15.75
N ILE A 185 1.15 -0.58 -14.84
CA ILE A 185 0.75 -1.96 -14.60
C ILE A 185 -0.12 -2.46 -15.75
N TYR A 186 -1.08 -1.65 -16.21
CA TYR A 186 -1.90 -1.99 -17.39
C TYR A 186 -1.04 -2.16 -18.63
N VAL A 187 -0.03 -1.31 -18.86
CA VAL A 187 0.94 -1.49 -19.96
C VAL A 187 1.65 -2.86 -19.86
N LYS A 188 2.08 -3.26 -18.67
CA LYS A 188 2.71 -4.57 -18.47
C LYS A 188 1.74 -5.73 -18.71
N LEU A 189 0.49 -5.60 -18.27
CA LEU A 189 -0.56 -6.59 -18.54
C LEU A 189 -0.81 -6.73 -20.03
N MET A 190 -1.00 -5.63 -20.76
CA MET A 190 -1.21 -5.65 -22.20
C MET A 190 -0.02 -6.23 -22.97
N ALA A 191 1.21 -5.93 -22.52
CA ALA A 191 2.41 -6.51 -23.13
C ALA A 191 2.48 -8.03 -22.90
N TYR A 192 2.12 -8.50 -21.70
CA TYR A 192 2.09 -9.92 -21.36
C TYR A 192 0.98 -10.66 -22.14
N LEU A 193 -0.23 -10.11 -22.24
CA LEU A 193 -1.33 -10.70 -23.02
C LEU A 193 -0.95 -10.97 -24.48
N LYS A 194 -0.10 -10.13 -25.08
CA LYS A 194 0.40 -10.34 -26.45
C LYS A 194 1.32 -11.54 -26.60
N THR A 195 1.86 -12.07 -25.49
CA THR A 195 2.75 -13.24 -25.50
C THR A 195 1.99 -14.55 -25.30
N LEU A 196 0.70 -14.49 -24.93
CA LEU A 196 -0.12 -15.65 -24.67
C LEU A 196 -0.74 -16.18 -25.98
N ASP A 197 -1.08 -17.48 -26.00
CA ASP A 197 -1.93 -18.06 -27.02
C ASP A 197 -3.37 -17.46 -26.93
N ASP A 198 -4.12 -17.60 -28.00
CA ASP A 198 -5.44 -16.98 -28.11
C ASP A 198 -6.41 -17.45 -27.02
N ALA A 199 -6.43 -18.73 -26.69
CA ALA A 199 -7.35 -19.29 -25.70
C ALA A 199 -7.05 -18.77 -24.29
N THR A 200 -5.79 -18.75 -23.90
CA THR A 200 -5.35 -18.23 -22.58
C THR A 200 -5.57 -16.73 -22.50
N ARG A 201 -5.30 -16.00 -23.58
CA ARG A 201 -5.54 -14.54 -23.64
C ARG A 201 -7.02 -14.21 -23.48
N ASP A 202 -7.89 -14.96 -24.14
CA ASP A 202 -9.34 -14.76 -24.09
C ASP A 202 -9.86 -15.03 -22.68
N GLN A 203 -9.41 -16.09 -21.98
CA GLN A 203 -9.75 -16.36 -20.59
C GLN A 203 -9.36 -15.23 -19.65
N VAL A 204 -8.13 -14.70 -19.77
CA VAL A 204 -7.68 -13.56 -18.94
C VAL A 204 -8.51 -12.32 -19.24
N THR A 205 -8.80 -12.05 -20.52
CA THR A 205 -9.60 -10.89 -20.93
C THR A 205 -11.03 -10.98 -20.40
N GLU A 206 -11.64 -12.16 -20.46
CA GLU A 206 -12.95 -12.44 -19.88
C GLU A 206 -12.95 -12.25 -18.36
N GLY A 207 -11.93 -12.76 -17.66
CA GLY A 207 -11.79 -12.55 -16.22
C GLY A 207 -11.71 -11.08 -15.83
N PHE A 208 -11.00 -10.22 -16.61
CA PHE A 208 -11.05 -8.77 -16.41
C PHE A 208 -12.42 -8.15 -16.72
N ALA A 209 -13.12 -8.64 -17.73
CA ALA A 209 -14.46 -8.16 -18.09
C ALA A 209 -15.52 -8.55 -17.04
N ASN A 210 -15.35 -9.67 -16.35
CA ASN A 210 -16.23 -10.13 -15.28
C ASN A 210 -16.05 -9.34 -13.96
N MET A 211 -14.95 -8.59 -13.81
CA MET A 211 -14.76 -7.74 -12.64
C MET A 211 -15.76 -6.59 -12.63
N ARG A 212 -16.40 -6.37 -11.48
CA ARG A 212 -17.35 -5.26 -11.33
C ARG A 212 -16.69 -3.88 -11.34
N LEU A 213 -15.38 -3.80 -11.03
CA LEU A 213 -14.64 -2.53 -10.98
C LEU A 213 -13.19 -2.71 -11.39
N ASN A 214 -12.77 -1.94 -12.38
CA ASN A 214 -11.38 -1.76 -12.77
C ASN A 214 -11.02 -0.27 -12.65
N VAL A 215 -9.96 0.06 -11.90
CA VAL A 215 -9.52 1.44 -11.65
C VAL A 215 -8.09 1.64 -12.14
N SER A 216 -7.89 2.66 -12.98
CA SER A 216 -6.57 3.20 -13.31
C SER A 216 -6.40 4.57 -12.66
N GLY A 217 -5.36 4.75 -11.85
CA GLY A 217 -5.17 5.99 -11.10
C GLY A 217 -3.72 6.34 -10.79
N SER A 218 -3.53 7.42 -10.03
CA SER A 218 -2.23 7.97 -9.57
C SER A 218 -1.31 8.51 -10.68
N ALA A 219 -1.67 8.38 -11.95
CA ALA A 219 -1.00 8.99 -13.10
C ALA A 219 -2.00 9.16 -14.24
N ALA A 220 -1.67 10.01 -15.22
CA ALA A 220 -2.47 10.13 -16.43
C ALA A 220 -2.50 8.78 -17.17
N CYS A 221 -3.69 8.32 -17.53
CA CYS A 221 -3.90 7.15 -18.37
C CYS A 221 -4.06 7.63 -19.81
N PRO A 222 -3.15 7.31 -20.74
CA PRO A 222 -3.31 7.71 -22.14
C PRO A 222 -4.51 6.98 -22.77
N VAL A 223 -5.21 7.69 -23.69
CA VAL A 223 -6.40 7.16 -24.39
C VAL A 223 -6.16 5.81 -25.10
N PRO A 224 -4.95 5.48 -25.63
CA PRO A 224 -4.70 4.17 -26.25
C PRO A 224 -4.53 3.00 -25.27
N LEU A 225 -4.62 3.23 -23.98
CA LEU A 225 -4.66 2.21 -22.91
C LEU A 225 -6.09 1.93 -22.51
#